data_42c739804255339c21b2aa186fa1ce10
#
_entry.id   42c739804255339c21b2aa186fa1ce10
#
_cell.length_a   1.000
_cell.length_b   1.000
_cell.length_c   1.000
_cell.angle_alpha   90.00
_cell.angle_beta   90.00
_cell.angle_gamma   90.00
#
_symmetry.space_group_name_H-M   'P 1'
#
loop_
_entity.id
_entity.type
_entity.pdbx_description
1 polymer ?
#
loop_
_entity_poly.entity_id
_entity_poly.type
_entity_poly.pdbx_seq_one_letter_code
_entity_poly.pdbx_strand_id
1 'polypeptide(L)'
;MSLILLLVACAEGPKPAATSASAPAVKPASAVAAVPTVEVGPDGPTEIAIVALADIPSDPASVGEGQKVFDAKGCGGCHAWGSKLVGPDLTGLSTRRTIPWIQRMVQDPDTMTKKDPVARELFKSHMIQMPKQGVTDAEMPMLLAFVNSKGK
;
A
#
# COMPACT_ATOMS: atom_id res chain seq x y z
N MET A 1 -27.27 -58.53 -2.21
CA MET A 1 -26.39 -59.67 -2.54
C MET A 1 -25.01 -59.21 -2.65
N SER A 2 -24.14 -59.82 -1.86
CA SER A 2 -22.66 -59.74 -1.76
C SER A 2 -22.02 -58.39 -1.50
N LEU A 3 -21.82 -58.19 -0.23
CA LEU A 3 -20.93 -57.26 0.44
C LEU A 3 -19.49 -57.79 0.30
N ILE A 4 -18.59 -57.04 -0.32
CA ILE A 4 -17.16 -57.34 -0.26
C ILE A 4 -16.48 -56.21 0.54
N LEU A 5 -16.10 -56.58 1.75
CA LEU A 5 -15.34 -55.78 2.70
C LEU A 5 -13.85 -55.99 2.39
N LEU A 6 -13.16 -54.96 1.88
CA LEU A 6 -11.71 -54.98 1.74
C LEU A 6 -11.07 -54.17 2.86
N LEU A 7 -10.51 -54.88 3.82
CA LEU A 7 -9.59 -54.39 4.84
C LEU A 7 -8.23 -54.16 4.17
N VAL A 8 -7.73 -52.90 4.18
CA VAL A 8 -6.33 -52.59 3.87
C VAL A 8 -5.64 -52.23 5.17
N ALA A 9 -4.64 -53.03 5.50
CA ALA A 9 -3.82 -52.93 6.68
C ALA A 9 -2.89 -51.72 6.60
N CYS A 10 -2.81 -50.96 7.69
CA CYS A 10 -1.78 -49.94 7.95
C CYS A 10 -0.42 -50.63 8.16
N ALA A 11 0.55 -50.26 7.33
CA ALA A 11 1.95 -50.56 7.58
C ALA A 11 2.63 -49.29 8.14
N GLU A 12 3.02 -49.37 9.42
CA GLU A 12 3.89 -48.38 10.06
C GLU A 12 5.31 -48.46 9.47
N GLY A 13 5.76 -47.37 8.84
CA GLY A 13 7.16 -47.19 8.41
C GLY A 13 8.03 -46.62 9.53
N PRO A 14 9.33 -46.97 9.56
CA PRO A 14 10.21 -46.59 10.67
C PRO A 14 10.58 -45.10 10.66
N LYS A 15 10.56 -44.53 11.85
CA LYS A 15 10.95 -43.16 12.20
C LYS A 15 12.46 -42.95 11.91
N PRO A 16 12.86 -41.95 11.08
CA PRO A 16 14.27 -41.61 10.96
C PRO A 16 14.77 -40.85 12.20
N ALA A 17 15.89 -41.29 12.72
CA ALA A 17 16.62 -40.70 13.83
C ALA A 17 17.15 -39.30 13.45
N ALA A 18 16.98 -38.35 14.35
CA ALA A 18 17.52 -36.99 14.24
C ALA A 18 19.06 -37.05 14.39
N THR A 19 19.76 -36.82 13.34
CA THR A 19 21.20 -36.52 13.39
C THR A 19 21.37 -35.01 13.47
N SER A 20 21.76 -34.55 14.66
CA SER A 20 22.14 -33.16 14.93
C SER A 20 23.45 -32.86 14.20
N ALA A 21 23.37 -32.21 13.04
CA ALA A 21 24.53 -31.62 12.37
C ALA A 21 24.62 -30.15 12.81
N SER A 22 25.63 -29.87 13.61
CA SER A 22 26.07 -28.54 14.02
C SER A 22 26.43 -27.73 12.76
N ALA A 23 25.64 -26.71 12.45
CA ALA A 23 25.96 -25.76 11.39
C ALA A 23 27.10 -24.83 11.86
N PRO A 24 28.11 -24.57 11.02
CA PRO A 24 29.16 -23.61 11.35
C PRO A 24 28.59 -22.18 11.42
N ALA A 25 29.01 -21.46 12.47
CA ALA A 25 28.69 -20.07 12.70
C ALA A 25 29.15 -19.22 11.52
N VAL A 26 28.20 -18.71 10.76
CA VAL A 26 28.46 -17.70 9.72
C VAL A 26 28.71 -16.37 10.42
N LYS A 27 29.95 -15.93 10.38
CA LYS A 27 30.42 -14.62 10.79
C LYS A 27 29.62 -13.56 10.03
N PRO A 28 29.02 -12.53 10.68
CA PRO A 28 28.34 -11.49 9.94
C PRO A 28 29.36 -10.71 9.12
N ALA A 29 29.27 -10.84 7.83
CA ALA A 29 30.10 -10.11 6.88
C ALA A 29 29.58 -8.71 6.70
N SER A 30 30.47 -7.76 6.89
CA SER A 30 30.54 -6.41 6.34
C SER A 30 29.29 -5.54 6.39
N ALA A 31 29.44 -4.50 7.17
CA ALA A 31 28.70 -3.24 7.05
C ALA A 31 28.59 -2.84 5.57
N VAL A 32 27.40 -2.99 5.03
CA VAL A 32 27.01 -2.28 3.82
C VAL A 32 27.04 -0.80 4.20
N ALA A 33 27.92 -0.03 3.56
CA ALA A 33 28.01 1.41 3.73
C ALA A 33 26.60 1.98 3.60
N ALA A 34 26.13 2.64 4.66
CA ALA A 34 24.85 3.31 4.68
C ALA A 34 24.88 4.37 3.56
N VAL A 35 24.14 4.11 2.49
CA VAL A 35 23.73 5.17 1.58
C VAL A 35 23.02 6.20 2.44
N PRO A 36 23.35 7.50 2.38
CA PRO A 36 22.65 8.50 3.16
C PRO A 36 21.17 8.42 2.81
N THR A 37 20.40 7.86 3.71
CA THR A 37 18.93 7.92 3.64
C THR A 37 18.58 9.37 3.92
N VAL A 38 18.23 10.10 2.88
CA VAL A 38 17.55 11.38 3.04
C VAL A 38 16.29 11.03 3.86
N GLU A 39 16.24 11.49 5.09
CA GLU A 39 15.07 11.31 5.93
C GLU A 39 13.93 12.12 5.31
N VAL A 40 13.08 11.44 4.56
CA VAL A 40 11.87 12.02 4.03
C VAL A 40 10.88 12.11 5.20
N GLY A 41 10.46 13.33 5.51
CA GLY A 41 9.48 13.59 6.57
C GLY A 41 8.13 12.93 6.31
N PRO A 42 7.19 12.99 7.26
CA PRO A 42 5.88 12.35 7.17
C PRO A 42 5.04 12.83 5.98
N ASP A 43 5.39 13.99 5.43
CA ASP A 43 4.69 14.63 4.29
C ASP A 43 5.21 14.17 2.91
N GLY A 44 6.23 13.33 2.89
CA GLY A 44 6.88 12.91 1.64
C GLY A 44 7.89 13.94 1.12
N PRO A 45 8.49 13.70 -0.07
CA PRO A 45 9.53 14.55 -0.64
C PRO A 45 9.00 15.96 -0.95
N THR A 46 9.71 16.97 -0.46
CA THR A 46 9.32 18.39 -0.57
C THR A 46 9.50 18.98 -1.97
N GLU A 47 10.21 18.30 -2.85
CA GLU A 47 10.38 18.71 -4.26
C GLU A 47 9.08 18.64 -5.06
N ILE A 48 8.10 17.87 -4.59
CA ILE A 48 6.78 17.82 -5.21
C ILE A 48 5.97 18.99 -4.63
N ALA A 49 5.76 20.01 -5.46
CA ALA A 49 4.90 21.12 -5.11
C ALA A 49 3.45 20.67 -4.97
N ILE A 50 2.77 21.17 -3.95
CA ILE A 50 1.35 20.88 -3.69
C ILE A 50 0.62 22.19 -3.40
N VAL A 51 -0.68 22.21 -3.63
CA VAL A 51 -1.54 23.31 -3.20
C VAL A 51 -1.66 23.27 -1.68
N ALA A 52 -1.42 24.38 -1.04
CA ALA A 52 -1.67 24.52 0.39
C ALA A 52 -3.20 24.48 0.62
N LEU A 53 -3.67 23.47 1.33
CA LEU A 53 -5.06 23.34 1.74
C LEU A 53 -5.18 23.83 3.18
N ALA A 54 -5.92 24.91 3.38
CA ALA A 54 -6.22 25.41 4.73
C ALA A 54 -7.15 24.44 5.46
N ASP A 55 -8.21 23.99 4.74
CA ASP A 55 -9.21 23.06 5.24
C ASP A 55 -9.68 22.13 4.12
N ILE A 56 -9.92 20.86 4.46
CA ILE A 56 -10.59 19.92 3.56
C ILE A 56 -12.09 20.03 3.86
N PRO A 57 -12.93 20.36 2.86
CA PRO A 57 -14.35 20.45 3.09
C PRO A 57 -14.91 19.08 3.52
N SER A 58 -15.90 19.10 4.40
CA SER A 58 -16.52 17.89 4.93
C SER A 58 -18.04 17.85 4.71
N ASP A 59 -18.59 18.86 4.03
CA ASP A 59 -20.00 18.91 3.70
C ASP A 59 -20.38 17.87 2.63
N PRO A 60 -21.64 17.40 2.62
CA PRO A 60 -22.07 16.33 1.70
C PRO A 60 -21.93 16.68 0.21
N ALA A 61 -22.03 17.95 -0.16
CA ALA A 61 -21.88 18.37 -1.55
C ALA A 61 -20.43 18.21 -2.02
N SER A 62 -19.48 18.71 -1.25
CA SER A 62 -18.05 18.57 -1.52
C SER A 62 -17.60 17.10 -1.56
N VAL A 63 -18.12 16.29 -0.64
CA VAL A 63 -17.88 14.84 -0.65
C VAL A 63 -18.42 14.19 -1.92
N GLY A 64 -19.64 14.59 -2.36
CA GLY A 64 -20.24 14.10 -3.61
C GLY A 64 -19.46 14.50 -4.85
N GLU A 65 -18.95 15.73 -4.92
CA GLU A 65 -18.06 16.16 -6.00
C GLU A 65 -16.73 15.37 -5.98
N GLY A 66 -16.17 15.14 -4.80
CA GLY A 66 -14.96 14.31 -4.66
C GLY A 66 -15.16 12.88 -5.12
N GLN A 67 -16.32 12.29 -4.91
CA GLN A 67 -16.67 10.98 -5.46
C GLN A 67 -16.66 11.01 -6.99
N LYS A 68 -17.25 12.03 -7.61
CA LYS A 68 -17.22 12.16 -9.07
C LYS A 68 -15.79 12.27 -9.60
N VAL A 69 -14.92 13.02 -8.93
CA VAL A 69 -13.49 13.11 -9.28
C VAL A 69 -12.84 11.72 -9.17
N PHE A 70 -13.06 11.00 -8.06
CA PHE A 70 -12.52 9.66 -7.84
C PHE A 70 -12.91 8.70 -8.97
N ASP A 71 -14.18 8.71 -9.35
CA ASP A 71 -14.73 7.86 -10.40
C ASP A 71 -14.21 8.27 -11.79
N ALA A 72 -14.24 9.57 -12.10
CA ALA A 72 -13.80 10.11 -13.39
C ALA A 72 -12.29 9.91 -13.64
N LYS A 73 -11.49 9.96 -12.58
CA LYS A 73 -10.04 9.69 -12.67
C LYS A 73 -9.70 8.19 -12.60
N GLY A 74 -10.69 7.32 -12.52
CA GLY A 74 -10.51 5.86 -12.56
C GLY A 74 -9.84 5.26 -11.31
N CYS A 75 -9.83 5.97 -10.19
CA CYS A 75 -9.17 5.52 -8.95
C CYS A 75 -9.74 4.19 -8.44
N GLY A 76 -11.05 3.98 -8.58
CA GLY A 76 -11.75 2.74 -8.19
C GLY A 76 -11.34 1.50 -8.98
N GLY A 77 -10.68 1.65 -10.12
CA GLY A 77 -10.14 0.52 -10.88
C GLY A 77 -8.97 -0.20 -10.19
N CYS A 78 -8.28 0.52 -9.30
CA CYS A 78 -7.12 0.00 -8.57
C CYS A 78 -7.30 0.01 -7.06
N HIS A 79 -8.15 0.86 -6.52
CA HIS A 79 -8.35 1.03 -5.08
C HIS A 79 -9.76 0.68 -4.64
N ALA A 80 -9.87 0.12 -3.44
CA ALA A 80 -11.14 -0.15 -2.78
C ALA A 80 -11.11 0.28 -1.31
N TRP A 81 -12.24 0.15 -0.65
CA TRP A 81 -12.45 0.37 0.76
C TRP A 81 -12.66 -0.98 1.45
N GLY A 82 -11.85 -1.27 2.49
CA GLY A 82 -11.91 -2.52 3.24
C GLY A 82 -11.28 -3.72 2.54
N SER A 83 -10.65 -3.52 1.39
CA SER A 83 -9.96 -4.60 0.68
C SER A 83 -8.82 -4.09 -0.21
N LYS A 84 -7.80 -4.93 -0.35
CA LYS A 84 -6.72 -4.72 -1.31
C LYS A 84 -7.22 -5.16 -2.70
N LEU A 85 -7.04 -4.29 -3.69
CA LEU A 85 -7.16 -4.63 -5.11
C LEU A 85 -5.76 -4.64 -5.77
N VAL A 86 -5.65 -4.06 -6.94
CA VAL A 86 -4.36 -3.82 -7.61
C VAL A 86 -3.50 -2.89 -6.75
N GLY A 87 -4.07 -1.81 -6.25
CA GLY A 87 -3.47 -0.89 -5.30
C GLY A 87 -3.86 -1.19 -3.84
N PRO A 88 -3.33 -0.43 -2.88
CA PRO A 88 -3.66 -0.57 -1.47
C PRO A 88 -5.10 -0.20 -1.15
N ASP A 89 -5.61 -0.80 -0.07
CA ASP A 89 -6.86 -0.40 0.59
C ASP A 89 -6.76 1.05 1.08
N LEU A 90 -7.76 1.87 0.74
CA LEU A 90 -7.83 3.27 1.13
C LEU A 90 -8.57 3.52 2.45
N THR A 91 -9.14 2.50 3.09
CA THR A 91 -9.81 2.66 4.38
C THR A 91 -8.87 3.26 5.42
N GLY A 92 -9.29 4.34 6.06
CA GLY A 92 -8.47 5.03 7.06
C GLY A 92 -7.17 5.65 6.50
N LEU A 93 -7.11 5.98 5.22
CA LEU A 93 -5.89 6.55 4.62
C LEU A 93 -5.46 7.82 5.34
N SER A 94 -6.37 8.73 5.62
CA SER A 94 -6.09 10.00 6.30
C SER A 94 -5.69 9.87 7.78
N THR A 95 -5.89 8.70 8.40
CA THR A 95 -5.35 8.42 9.74
C THR A 95 -3.94 7.83 9.71
N ARG A 96 -3.52 7.32 8.54
CA ARG A 96 -2.22 6.66 8.36
C ARG A 96 -1.22 7.53 7.60
N ARG A 97 -1.68 8.55 6.89
CA ARG A 97 -0.85 9.44 6.06
C ARG A 97 -1.30 10.87 6.22
N THR A 98 -0.34 11.79 6.15
CA THR A 98 -0.63 13.23 6.14
C THR A 98 -1.29 13.64 4.82
N ILE A 99 -2.05 14.71 4.85
CA ILE A 99 -2.66 15.27 3.66
C ILE A 99 -1.62 15.63 2.59
N PRO A 100 -0.52 16.31 2.93
CA PRO A 100 0.55 16.57 1.96
C PRO A 100 1.11 15.29 1.32
N TRP A 101 1.27 14.21 2.07
CA TRP A 101 1.71 12.92 1.52
C TRP A 101 0.70 12.37 0.50
N ILE A 102 -0.59 12.40 0.83
CA ILE A 102 -1.66 11.92 -0.05
C ILE A 102 -1.68 12.74 -1.34
N GLN A 103 -1.62 14.07 -1.24
CA GLN A 103 -1.58 14.96 -2.40
C GLN A 103 -0.39 14.63 -3.31
N ARG A 104 0.81 14.52 -2.76
CA ARG A 104 2.02 14.18 -3.52
C ARG A 104 1.91 12.82 -4.19
N MET A 105 1.36 11.82 -3.50
CA MET A 105 1.17 10.50 -4.06
C MET A 105 0.17 10.49 -5.23
N VAL A 106 -0.85 11.34 -5.20
CA VAL A 106 -1.83 11.49 -6.30
C VAL A 106 -1.23 12.29 -7.46
N GLN A 107 -0.47 13.35 -7.18
CA GLN A 107 0.04 14.28 -8.20
C GLN A 107 1.30 13.77 -8.89
N ASP A 108 2.22 13.16 -8.15
CA ASP A 108 3.49 12.65 -8.69
C ASP A 108 3.92 11.33 -8.03
N PRO A 109 3.21 10.23 -8.33
CA PRO A 109 3.50 8.92 -7.78
C PRO A 109 4.89 8.39 -8.20
N ASP A 110 5.41 8.83 -9.35
CA ASP A 110 6.73 8.41 -9.83
C ASP A 110 7.87 8.93 -8.94
N THR A 111 7.82 10.20 -8.58
CA THR A 111 8.79 10.78 -7.66
C THR A 111 8.61 10.21 -6.25
N MET A 112 7.36 10.02 -5.82
CA MET A 112 7.05 9.41 -4.52
C MET A 112 7.68 8.01 -4.40
N THR A 113 7.47 7.13 -5.36
CA THR A 113 8.04 5.76 -5.30
C THR A 113 9.56 5.72 -5.40
N LYS A 114 10.20 6.74 -5.95
CA LYS A 114 11.66 6.85 -6.00
C LYS A 114 12.26 7.40 -4.70
N LYS A 115 11.60 8.35 -4.04
CA LYS A 115 12.17 9.14 -2.95
C LYS A 115 11.55 8.84 -1.58
N ASP A 116 10.25 8.59 -1.51
CA ASP A 116 9.57 8.29 -0.26
C ASP A 116 9.70 6.80 0.11
N PRO A 117 10.18 6.47 1.32
CA PRO A 117 10.37 5.07 1.71
C PRO A 117 9.04 4.29 1.81
N VAL A 118 7.95 4.94 2.21
CA VAL A 118 6.63 4.30 2.33
C VAL A 118 6.05 4.01 0.95
N ALA A 119 6.09 4.99 0.04
CA ALA A 119 5.62 4.81 -1.34
C ALA A 119 6.43 3.73 -2.07
N ARG A 120 7.74 3.66 -1.82
CA ARG A 120 8.62 2.60 -2.35
C ARG A 120 8.23 1.22 -1.84
N GLU A 121 7.90 1.10 -0.56
CA GLU A 121 7.47 -0.17 0.03
C GLU A 121 6.10 -0.60 -0.51
N LEU A 122 5.18 0.33 -0.69
CA LEU A 122 3.90 0.07 -1.36
C LEU A 122 4.11 -0.40 -2.81
N PHE A 123 5.00 0.24 -3.57
CA PHE A 123 5.34 -0.22 -4.91
C PHE A 123 5.87 -1.65 -4.93
N LYS A 124 6.79 -2.00 -4.03
CA LYS A 124 7.32 -3.37 -3.91
C LYS A 124 6.24 -4.39 -3.55
N SER A 125 5.35 -4.05 -2.62
CA SER A 125 4.33 -4.97 -2.12
C SER A 125 3.17 -5.18 -3.10
N HIS A 126 2.92 -4.22 -3.99
CA HIS A 126 1.86 -4.30 -5.00
C HIS A 126 2.38 -4.66 -6.39
N MET A 127 3.70 -4.54 -6.63
CA MET A 127 4.35 -4.85 -7.91
C MET A 127 3.81 -4.04 -9.09
N ILE A 128 3.18 -2.89 -8.82
CA ILE A 128 2.62 -2.01 -9.81
C ILE A 128 2.83 -0.55 -9.42
N GLN A 129 3.16 0.26 -10.42
CA GLN A 129 3.28 1.71 -10.25
C GLN A 129 1.88 2.34 -10.34
N MET A 130 1.53 3.17 -9.36
CA MET A 130 0.34 4.02 -9.46
C MET A 130 0.54 4.99 -10.63
N PRO A 131 -0.35 5.02 -11.63
CA PRO A 131 -0.23 5.96 -12.73
C PRO A 131 -0.66 7.37 -12.28
N LYS A 132 -0.09 8.40 -12.93
CA LYS A 132 -0.50 9.79 -12.72
C LYS A 132 -1.87 10.03 -13.37
N GLN A 133 -2.90 10.27 -12.55
CA GLN A 133 -4.30 10.38 -13.00
C GLN A 133 -4.70 11.80 -13.45
N GLY A 134 -3.80 12.76 -13.39
CA GLY A 134 -4.08 14.13 -13.82
C GLY A 134 -5.14 14.85 -12.99
N VAL A 135 -5.16 14.58 -11.67
CA VAL A 135 -5.98 15.35 -10.73
C VAL A 135 -5.42 16.77 -10.66
N THR A 136 -6.25 17.75 -10.92
CA THR A 136 -5.88 19.16 -10.89
C THR A 136 -5.90 19.71 -9.47
N ASP A 137 -5.27 20.87 -9.27
CA ASP A 137 -5.26 21.56 -7.97
C ASP A 137 -6.68 21.95 -7.53
N ALA A 138 -7.58 22.27 -8.48
CA ALA A 138 -8.96 22.60 -8.18
C ALA A 138 -9.81 21.37 -7.77
N GLU A 139 -9.47 20.19 -8.28
CA GLU A 139 -10.15 18.93 -7.95
C GLU A 139 -9.65 18.31 -6.63
N MET A 140 -8.43 18.61 -6.25
CA MET A 140 -7.76 17.99 -5.09
C MET A 140 -8.51 18.15 -3.77
N PRO A 141 -9.02 19.33 -3.38
CA PRO A 141 -9.79 19.48 -2.13
C PRO A 141 -11.01 18.58 -2.07
N MET A 142 -11.72 18.46 -3.19
CA MET A 142 -12.94 17.63 -3.27
C MET A 142 -12.59 16.14 -3.20
N LEU A 143 -11.54 15.71 -3.91
CA LEU A 143 -11.04 14.33 -3.83
C LEU A 143 -10.65 13.96 -2.39
N LEU A 144 -9.95 14.84 -1.70
CA LEU A 144 -9.56 14.63 -0.30
C LEU A 144 -10.77 14.62 0.64
N ALA A 145 -11.79 15.43 0.39
CA ALA A 145 -13.06 15.41 1.13
C ALA A 145 -13.70 14.01 1.04
N PHE A 146 -13.77 13.45 -0.16
CA PHE A 146 -14.32 12.12 -0.37
C PHE A 146 -13.47 11.02 0.30
N VAL A 147 -12.15 11.02 0.09
CA VAL A 147 -11.25 10.04 0.70
C VAL A 147 -11.34 10.09 2.23
N ASN A 148 -11.38 11.29 2.80
CA ASN A 148 -11.52 11.49 4.25
C ASN A 148 -12.88 10.98 4.80
N SER A 149 -13.95 11.11 4.03
CA SER A 149 -15.29 10.65 4.44
C SER A 149 -15.37 9.12 4.56
N LYS A 150 -14.55 8.39 3.83
CA LYS A 150 -14.47 6.91 3.84
C LYS A 150 -13.50 6.35 4.88
N GLY A 151 -12.78 7.21 5.57
CA GLY A 151 -11.74 6.82 6.53
C GLY A 151 -12.21 6.67 7.98
N LYS A 152 -13.52 6.68 8.22
CA LYS A 152 -14.09 6.55 9.58
C LYS A 152 -14.65 5.15 9.80
#